data_48f9179ab2d7c47e9368a43d9a56e2c2
#
_entry.id   48f9179ab2d7c47e9368a43d9a56e2c2
#
_cell.length_a   1.000
_cell.length_b   1.000
_cell.length_c   1.000
_cell.angle_alpha   90.00
_cell.angle_beta   90.00
_cell.angle_gamma   90.00
#
_symmetry.space_group_name_H-M   'P 1'
#
loop_
_entity.id
_entity.type
_entity.pdbx_description
1 polymer ?
#
loop_
_entity_poly.entity_id
_entity_poly.type
_entity_poly.pdbx_seq_one_letter_code
_entity_poly.pdbx_strand_id
1 'polypeptide(L)'
;AYRVITIYVGDDVSKEDAIKVAENLQITEKDTMIDTANMYTWSDIVSPEETPGDEEITSIAADKLPIAKVGETINLTTSGEDTDGNYVSDIPLQATVDSVQIADDLQLLNGQIPEDWKDATDADGKLKENTISYIKEGDGVNTLDEIVKTKTEQQKLVYTTVTYTNTSDQEVNHILYIGSLMKLHSD
;
A
#
# COMPACT_ATOMS: atom_id res chain seq x y z
N ALA A 1 3.51 -29.42 -25.11
CA ALA A 1 3.55 -28.17 -24.33
C ALA A 1 2.40 -27.29 -24.84
N TYR A 2 1.62 -26.74 -23.92
CA TYR A 2 0.56 -25.77 -24.25
C TYR A 2 1.16 -24.38 -24.19
N ARG A 3 0.87 -23.55 -25.19
CA ARG A 3 1.26 -22.16 -25.21
C ARG A 3 -0.01 -21.30 -25.16
N VAL A 4 -0.02 -20.28 -24.33
CA VAL A 4 -1.08 -19.28 -24.28
C VAL A 4 -0.51 -18.00 -24.85
N ILE A 5 -1.19 -17.43 -25.82
CA ILE A 5 -0.84 -16.13 -26.40
C ILE A 5 -1.95 -15.17 -26.04
N THR A 6 -1.63 -14.11 -25.35
CA THR A 6 -2.56 -13.05 -25.00
C THR A 6 -2.29 -11.85 -25.91
N ILE A 7 -3.34 -11.38 -26.57
CA ILE A 7 -3.27 -10.21 -27.45
C ILE A 7 -4.03 -9.08 -26.78
N TYR A 8 -3.32 -8.01 -26.45
CA TYR A 8 -3.90 -6.77 -25.95
C TYR A 8 -4.16 -5.83 -27.12
N VAL A 9 -5.35 -5.28 -27.19
CA VAL A 9 -5.75 -4.32 -28.21
C VAL A 9 -6.25 -3.04 -27.54
N GLY A 10 -5.99 -1.89 -28.17
CA GLY A 10 -6.55 -0.61 -27.70
C GLY A 10 -8.06 -0.51 -27.93
N ASP A 11 -8.69 0.45 -27.30
CA ASP A 11 -10.14 0.68 -27.34
C ASP A 11 -10.64 1.06 -28.75
N ASP A 12 -9.74 1.45 -29.64
CA ASP A 12 -9.98 1.80 -31.04
C ASP A 12 -9.97 0.60 -32.01
N VAL A 13 -9.61 -0.59 -31.50
CA VAL A 13 -9.56 -1.82 -32.30
C VAL A 13 -10.83 -2.63 -32.11
N SER A 14 -11.51 -2.94 -33.23
CA SER A 14 -12.71 -3.76 -33.16
C SER A 14 -12.41 -5.21 -32.76
N LYS A 15 -13.37 -5.86 -32.08
CA LYS A 15 -13.25 -7.28 -31.72
C LYS A 15 -13.01 -8.15 -32.94
N GLU A 16 -13.65 -7.85 -34.09
CA GLU A 16 -13.49 -8.55 -35.34
C GLU A 16 -12.06 -8.46 -35.89
N ASP A 17 -11.43 -7.31 -35.77
CA ASP A 17 -10.05 -7.12 -36.22
C ASP A 17 -9.06 -7.80 -35.28
N ALA A 18 -9.31 -7.78 -33.98
CA ALA A 18 -8.51 -8.53 -33.01
C ALA A 18 -8.56 -10.06 -33.29
N ILE A 19 -9.74 -10.59 -33.62
CA ILE A 19 -9.91 -12.01 -34.00
C ILE A 19 -9.14 -12.31 -35.28
N LYS A 20 -9.22 -11.46 -36.32
CA LYS A 20 -8.45 -11.64 -37.55
C LYS A 20 -6.95 -11.68 -37.32
N VAL A 21 -6.46 -10.83 -36.42
CA VAL A 21 -5.04 -10.86 -36.04
C VAL A 21 -4.68 -12.19 -35.38
N ALA A 22 -5.51 -12.67 -34.45
CA ALA A 22 -5.29 -13.95 -33.77
C ALA A 22 -5.31 -15.13 -34.72
N GLU A 23 -6.26 -15.16 -35.67
CA GLU A 23 -6.41 -16.23 -36.69
C GLU A 23 -5.25 -16.25 -37.70
N ASN A 24 -4.63 -15.11 -37.96
CA ASN A 24 -3.50 -15.00 -38.91
C ASN A 24 -2.14 -15.09 -38.20
N LEU A 25 -2.11 -15.29 -36.90
CA LEU A 25 -0.89 -15.42 -36.14
C LEU A 25 -0.18 -16.73 -36.49
N GLN A 26 1.00 -16.64 -37.08
CA GLN A 26 1.82 -17.81 -37.40
C GLN A 26 2.96 -17.92 -36.40
N ILE A 27 3.01 -19.03 -35.68
CA ILE A 27 4.15 -19.36 -34.82
C ILE A 27 5.19 -20.03 -35.74
N THR A 28 6.23 -19.27 -36.07
CA THR A 28 7.37 -19.83 -36.80
C THR A 28 8.36 -20.38 -35.80
N GLU A 29 8.62 -21.68 -35.85
CA GLU A 29 9.76 -22.24 -35.13
C GLU A 29 11.04 -21.68 -35.75
N LYS A 30 11.74 -20.86 -34.98
CA LYS A 30 13.12 -20.52 -35.33
C LYS A 30 14.04 -21.40 -34.52
N ASP A 31 15.08 -21.88 -35.18
CA ASP A 31 16.15 -22.69 -34.57
C ASP A 31 16.97 -21.95 -33.48
N THR A 32 16.69 -20.69 -33.27
CA THR A 32 17.25 -19.93 -32.16
C THR A 32 16.36 -20.10 -30.94
N MET A 33 16.63 -21.09 -30.14
CA MET A 33 16.09 -21.14 -28.77
C MET A 33 16.63 -19.95 -28.02
N ILE A 34 15.73 -19.18 -27.42
CA ILE A 34 16.11 -18.20 -26.41
C ILE A 34 16.80 -18.99 -25.29
N ASP A 35 17.99 -18.57 -24.90
CA ASP A 35 18.69 -19.17 -23.76
C ASP A 35 17.85 -18.93 -22.48
N THR A 36 17.14 -19.96 -22.10
CA THR A 36 16.24 -19.90 -20.92
C THR A 36 17.01 -19.77 -19.61
N ALA A 37 18.33 -20.00 -19.62
CA ALA A 37 19.16 -19.82 -18.43
C ALA A 37 19.30 -18.35 -18.00
N ASN A 38 19.06 -17.43 -18.96
CA ASN A 38 19.09 -15.98 -18.72
C ASN A 38 17.67 -15.37 -18.69
N MET A 39 16.61 -16.19 -18.68
CA MET A 39 15.24 -15.70 -18.52
C MET A 39 14.87 -15.72 -17.05
N TYR A 40 14.22 -14.66 -16.58
CA TYR A 40 13.59 -14.66 -15.29
C TYR A 40 12.53 -15.78 -15.23
N THR A 41 12.52 -16.53 -14.16
CA THR A 41 11.44 -17.45 -13.85
C THR A 41 10.22 -16.67 -13.34
N TRP A 42 9.04 -17.30 -13.30
CA TRP A 42 7.85 -16.65 -12.73
C TRP A 42 8.09 -16.23 -11.27
N SER A 43 8.84 -17.00 -10.51
CA SER A 43 9.22 -16.67 -9.14
C SER A 43 10.19 -15.47 -9.03
N ASP A 44 10.92 -15.15 -10.08
CA ASP A 44 11.81 -13.99 -10.11
C ASP A 44 11.03 -12.71 -10.48
N ILE A 45 9.88 -12.86 -11.16
CA ILE A 45 9.02 -11.75 -11.61
C ILE A 45 7.96 -11.39 -10.56
N VAL A 46 7.56 -12.37 -9.74
CA VAL A 46 6.67 -12.12 -8.61
C VAL A 46 7.46 -11.34 -7.57
N SER A 47 7.04 -10.11 -7.31
CA SER A 47 7.56 -9.33 -6.19
C SER A 47 7.60 -10.21 -4.94
N PRO A 48 8.65 -10.13 -4.11
CA PRO A 48 8.67 -10.82 -2.83
C PRO A 48 7.33 -10.59 -2.14
N GLU A 49 6.67 -11.66 -1.65
CA GLU A 49 5.43 -11.47 -0.91
C GLU A 49 5.68 -10.40 0.16
N GLU A 50 4.95 -9.29 0.06
CA GLU A 50 4.97 -8.27 1.10
C GLU A 50 4.47 -8.92 2.37
N THR A 51 5.39 -9.18 3.28
CA THR A 51 5.03 -9.65 4.61
C THR A 51 4.67 -8.44 5.48
N PRO A 52 3.74 -8.58 6.43
CA PRO A 52 3.47 -7.50 7.37
C PRO A 52 4.77 -7.02 8.01
N GLY A 53 5.15 -5.77 7.76
CA GLY A 53 6.40 -5.18 8.23
C GLY A 53 7.44 -4.89 7.14
N ASP A 54 7.19 -5.23 5.89
CA ASP A 54 8.03 -4.74 4.79
C ASP A 54 7.84 -3.22 4.66
N GLU A 55 8.93 -2.50 4.49
CA GLU A 55 8.92 -1.04 4.37
C GLU A 55 9.37 -0.63 2.96
N GLU A 56 8.54 0.15 2.31
CA GLU A 56 8.91 0.85 1.08
C GLU A 56 9.80 2.04 1.41
N ILE A 57 10.90 2.18 0.69
CA ILE A 57 11.82 3.32 0.86
C ILE A 57 11.39 4.44 -0.09
N THR A 58 10.66 5.42 0.43
CA THR A 58 10.30 6.63 -0.29
C THR A 58 11.09 7.82 0.25
N SER A 59 11.50 8.72 -0.62
CA SER A 59 12.18 9.96 -0.24
C SER A 59 11.23 11.14 -0.35
N ILE A 60 10.97 11.80 0.77
CA ILE A 60 10.18 13.03 0.83
C ILE A 60 11.05 14.16 1.38
N ALA A 61 11.08 15.31 0.70
CA ALA A 61 11.77 16.48 1.21
C ALA A 61 11.11 16.96 2.51
N ALA A 62 11.84 16.88 3.63
CA ALA A 62 11.31 17.15 4.97
C ALA A 62 10.76 18.58 5.13
N ASP A 63 11.29 19.55 4.39
CA ASP A 63 10.82 20.93 4.35
C ASP A 63 9.42 21.10 3.70
N LYS A 64 8.93 20.09 2.99
CA LYS A 64 7.62 20.10 2.35
C LYS A 64 6.53 19.40 3.16
N LEU A 65 6.90 18.77 4.28
CA LEU A 65 5.94 18.07 5.13
C LEU A 65 5.31 19.07 6.11
N PRO A 66 3.97 19.25 6.08
CA PRO A 66 3.29 19.96 7.14
C PRO A 66 3.38 19.13 8.43
N ILE A 67 4.10 19.62 9.42
CA ILE A 67 4.26 18.93 10.71
C ILE A 67 3.36 19.62 11.73
N ALA A 68 2.46 18.88 12.34
CA ALA A 68 1.67 19.30 13.48
C ALA A 68 2.06 18.50 14.73
N LYS A 69 2.04 19.16 15.89
CA LYS A 69 2.24 18.50 17.18
C LYS A 69 0.92 17.98 17.72
N VAL A 70 1.01 17.04 18.66
CA VAL A 70 -0.16 16.61 19.44
C VAL A 70 -0.84 17.84 20.07
N GLY A 71 -2.15 17.95 19.90
CA GLY A 71 -2.96 19.09 20.33
C GLY A 71 -3.04 20.26 19.35
N GLU A 72 -2.27 20.27 18.27
CA GLU A 72 -2.39 21.27 17.21
C GLU A 72 -3.43 20.84 16.18
N THR A 73 -4.26 21.78 15.75
CA THR A 73 -5.28 21.55 14.72
C THR A 73 -4.72 21.92 13.35
N ILE A 74 -4.88 21.00 12.40
CA ILE A 74 -4.56 21.25 10.99
C ILE A 74 -5.84 21.34 10.16
N ASN A 75 -5.81 22.15 9.12
CA ASN A 75 -6.87 22.22 8.13
C ASN A 75 -6.49 21.33 6.94
N LEU A 76 -7.43 20.52 6.52
CA LEU A 76 -7.28 19.63 5.37
C LEU A 76 -8.59 19.58 4.59
N THR A 77 -8.56 18.94 3.44
CA THR A 77 -9.74 18.62 2.66
C THR A 77 -9.86 17.11 2.52
N THR A 78 -11.07 16.63 2.46
CA THR A 78 -11.35 15.20 2.27
C THR A 78 -12.49 15.01 1.27
N SER A 79 -12.89 13.77 1.07
CA SER A 79 -14.05 13.40 0.28
C SER A 79 -14.99 12.54 1.13
N GLY A 80 -16.24 12.48 0.75
CA GLY A 80 -17.26 11.67 1.42
C GLY A 80 -18.50 11.53 0.57
N GLU A 81 -19.62 11.28 1.22
CA GLU A 81 -20.94 11.21 0.58
C GLU A 81 -21.88 12.23 1.22
N ASP A 82 -22.73 12.86 0.42
CA ASP A 82 -23.82 13.69 0.92
C ASP A 82 -24.94 12.79 1.55
N THR A 83 -26.00 13.44 2.02
CA THR A 83 -27.15 12.73 2.61
C THR A 83 -27.91 11.84 1.62
N ASP A 84 -27.76 12.10 0.33
CA ASP A 84 -28.38 11.34 -0.76
C ASP A 84 -27.47 10.22 -1.30
N GLY A 85 -26.24 10.08 -0.75
CA GLY A 85 -25.26 9.08 -1.14
C GLY A 85 -24.46 9.44 -2.38
N ASN A 86 -24.43 10.72 -2.78
CA ASN A 86 -23.59 11.16 -3.89
C ASN A 86 -22.20 11.51 -3.38
N TYR A 87 -21.19 11.19 -4.19
CA TYR A 87 -19.81 11.56 -3.88
C TYR A 87 -19.61 13.07 -3.85
N VAL A 88 -18.98 13.57 -2.80
CA VAL A 88 -18.61 14.98 -2.62
C VAL A 88 -17.11 15.05 -2.34
N SER A 89 -16.42 15.94 -3.08
CA SER A 89 -14.99 16.23 -2.89
C SER A 89 -14.76 17.56 -2.19
N ASP A 90 -13.52 17.81 -1.82
CA ASP A 90 -13.05 19.09 -1.29
C ASP A 90 -13.78 19.57 -0.03
N ILE A 91 -14.22 18.63 0.80
CA ILE A 91 -14.88 18.93 2.06
C ILE A 91 -13.85 19.50 3.03
N PRO A 92 -14.03 20.75 3.52
CA PRO A 92 -13.11 21.32 4.48
C PRO A 92 -13.24 20.61 5.84
N LEU A 93 -12.12 20.13 6.33
CA LEU A 93 -12.04 19.37 7.57
C LEU A 93 -10.95 19.95 8.46
N GLN A 94 -11.16 19.92 9.74
CA GLN A 94 -10.10 20.11 10.74
C GLN A 94 -9.78 18.78 11.40
N ALA A 95 -8.49 18.51 11.60
CA ALA A 95 -8.04 17.35 12.34
C ALA A 95 -7.12 17.78 13.48
N THR A 96 -7.33 17.20 14.64
CA THR A 96 -6.49 17.39 15.82
C THR A 96 -6.10 16.01 16.35
N VAL A 97 -4.81 15.74 16.43
CA VAL A 97 -4.32 14.55 17.14
C VAL A 97 -4.35 14.84 18.63
N ASP A 98 -5.31 14.26 19.33
CA ASP A 98 -5.52 14.52 20.77
C ASP A 98 -4.51 13.79 21.64
N SER A 99 -4.17 12.56 21.27
CA SER A 99 -3.18 11.77 21.99
C SER A 99 -2.52 10.74 21.09
N VAL A 100 -1.30 10.38 21.46
CA VAL A 100 -0.55 9.25 20.92
C VAL A 100 -0.03 8.41 22.08
N GLN A 101 -0.33 7.13 22.08
CA GLN A 101 0.14 6.17 23.08
C GLN A 101 0.90 5.05 22.37
N ILE A 102 2.00 4.61 22.96
CA ILE A 102 2.81 3.51 22.42
C ILE A 102 2.86 2.40 23.48
N ALA A 103 2.56 1.17 23.06
CA ALA A 103 2.55 0.01 23.93
C ALA A 103 3.29 -1.19 23.31
N ASP A 104 3.73 -2.10 24.16
CA ASP A 104 4.38 -3.35 23.79
C ASP A 104 3.39 -4.52 23.69
N ASP A 105 2.12 -4.23 23.92
CA ASP A 105 1.01 -5.18 23.94
C ASP A 105 -0.26 -4.58 23.31
N LEU A 106 -1.35 -5.35 23.32
CA LEU A 106 -2.64 -4.93 22.73
C LEU A 106 -3.67 -4.44 23.78
N GLN A 107 -3.25 -4.16 25.00
CA GLN A 107 -4.22 -3.80 26.08
C GLN A 107 -4.95 -2.49 25.80
N LEU A 108 -4.33 -1.54 25.09
CA LEU A 108 -4.97 -0.28 24.70
C LEU A 108 -6.22 -0.48 23.81
N LEU A 109 -6.35 -1.62 23.14
CA LEU A 109 -7.50 -1.94 22.30
C LEU A 109 -8.72 -2.40 23.10
N ASN A 110 -8.61 -2.56 24.42
CA ASN A 110 -9.72 -2.96 25.31
C ASN A 110 -10.48 -4.19 24.84
N GLY A 111 -9.79 -5.16 24.25
CA GLY A 111 -10.36 -6.41 23.73
C GLY A 111 -10.95 -6.30 22.32
N GLN A 112 -10.94 -5.13 21.69
CA GLN A 112 -11.35 -4.93 20.30
C GLN A 112 -10.17 -5.21 19.35
N ILE A 113 -9.66 -6.43 19.42
CA ILE A 113 -8.49 -6.84 18.62
C ILE A 113 -8.98 -7.27 17.24
N PRO A 114 -8.42 -6.68 16.14
CA PRO A 114 -8.71 -7.13 14.78
C PRO A 114 -8.41 -8.63 14.61
N GLU A 115 -9.18 -9.30 13.75
CA GLU A 115 -9.08 -10.76 13.57
C GLU A 115 -7.68 -11.20 13.12
N ASP A 116 -7.09 -10.44 12.21
CA ASP A 116 -5.75 -10.62 11.65
C ASP A 116 -4.62 -10.36 12.65
N TRP A 117 -4.93 -9.72 13.80
CA TRP A 117 -3.95 -9.43 14.85
C TRP A 117 -3.96 -10.42 16.01
N LYS A 118 -4.84 -11.42 15.98
CA LYS A 118 -4.98 -12.38 17.08
C LYS A 118 -3.70 -13.14 17.41
N ASP A 119 -2.88 -13.38 16.39
CA ASP A 119 -1.60 -14.08 16.52
C ASP A 119 -0.39 -13.13 16.64
N ALA A 120 -0.62 -11.83 16.79
CA ALA A 120 0.44 -10.82 16.85
C ALA A 120 1.22 -10.82 18.17
N THR A 121 0.69 -11.46 19.22
CA THR A 121 1.35 -11.52 20.54
C THR A 121 1.99 -12.88 20.81
N ASP A 122 3.01 -12.87 21.67
CA ASP A 122 3.63 -14.05 22.23
C ASP A 122 2.83 -14.63 23.41
N ALA A 123 3.37 -15.66 24.06
CA ALA A 123 2.74 -16.30 25.20
C ALA A 123 2.59 -15.39 26.45
N ASP A 124 3.41 -14.35 26.53
CA ASP A 124 3.38 -13.36 27.61
C ASP A 124 2.47 -12.16 27.28
N GLY A 125 1.81 -12.18 26.12
CA GLY A 125 0.88 -11.14 25.66
C GLY A 125 1.58 -9.93 25.07
N LYS A 126 2.89 -9.98 24.82
CA LYS A 126 3.63 -8.91 24.16
C LYS A 126 3.60 -9.08 22.66
N LEU A 127 3.67 -7.98 21.94
CA LEU A 127 3.80 -8.00 20.49
C LEU A 127 5.08 -8.74 20.09
N LYS A 128 4.98 -9.62 19.12
CA LYS A 128 6.13 -10.39 18.60
C LYS A 128 7.12 -9.48 17.88
N GLU A 129 8.34 -9.93 17.77
CA GLU A 129 9.30 -9.35 16.85
C GLU A 129 8.89 -9.62 15.40
N ASN A 130 9.19 -8.69 14.51
CA ASN A 130 9.00 -8.85 13.09
C ASN A 130 10.30 -8.59 12.32
N THR A 131 10.48 -9.31 11.23
CA THR A 131 11.59 -9.08 10.30
C THR A 131 11.10 -8.19 9.17
N ILE A 132 11.69 -7.02 9.09
CA ILE A 132 11.38 -5.99 8.09
C ILE A 132 12.39 -6.11 6.96
N SER A 133 11.89 -6.17 5.73
CA SER A 133 12.69 -6.10 4.51
C SER A 133 12.62 -4.70 3.94
N TYR A 134 13.77 -4.09 3.70
CA TYR A 134 13.87 -2.82 2.98
C TYR A 134 13.98 -3.12 1.50
N ILE A 135 12.99 -2.69 0.74
CA ILE A 135 12.87 -2.97 -0.67
C ILE A 135 13.24 -1.71 -1.45
N LYS A 136 14.15 -1.86 -2.40
CA LYS A 136 14.38 -0.86 -3.43
C LYS A 136 13.55 -1.27 -4.64
N GLU A 137 12.55 -0.47 -4.96
CA GLU A 137 11.70 -0.72 -6.10
C GLU A 137 12.48 -0.68 -7.41
N GLY A 138 12.21 -1.65 -8.26
CA GLY A 138 12.62 -1.65 -9.64
C GLY A 138 11.72 -0.78 -10.51
N ASP A 139 12.10 -0.60 -11.78
CA ASP A 139 11.26 0.12 -12.74
C ASP A 139 10.18 -0.77 -13.39
N GLY A 140 10.12 -2.03 -12.99
CA GLY A 140 9.18 -3.03 -13.52
C GLY A 140 9.43 -3.46 -14.96
N VAL A 141 10.45 -2.91 -15.62
CA VAL A 141 10.78 -3.18 -17.02
C VAL A 141 12.20 -3.75 -17.17
N ASN A 142 13.20 -3.06 -16.64
CA ASN A 142 14.60 -3.44 -16.74
C ASN A 142 15.19 -3.89 -15.41
N THR A 143 14.58 -3.50 -14.31
CA THR A 143 15.02 -3.84 -12.96
C THR A 143 13.84 -4.40 -12.15
N LEU A 144 14.14 -5.38 -11.33
CA LEU A 144 13.21 -5.96 -10.37
C LEU A 144 13.41 -5.30 -9.00
N ASP A 145 12.43 -5.50 -8.13
CA ASP A 145 12.53 -5.12 -6.74
C ASP A 145 13.67 -5.89 -6.07
N GLU A 146 14.45 -5.20 -5.26
CA GLU A 146 15.62 -5.76 -4.59
C GLU A 146 15.51 -5.54 -3.08
N ILE A 147 15.60 -6.62 -2.31
CA ILE A 147 15.75 -6.52 -0.85
C ILE A 147 17.18 -6.07 -0.54
N VAL A 148 17.33 -4.79 -0.19
CA VAL A 148 18.65 -4.20 0.10
C VAL A 148 19.10 -4.43 1.53
N LYS A 149 18.16 -4.70 2.45
CA LYS A 149 18.45 -4.92 3.86
C LYS A 149 17.29 -5.64 4.55
N THR A 150 17.59 -6.44 5.55
CA THR A 150 16.61 -6.97 6.49
C THR A 150 16.97 -6.57 7.92
N LYS A 151 15.96 -6.35 8.76
CA LYS A 151 16.13 -6.04 10.18
C LYS A 151 15.01 -6.64 10.99
N THR A 152 15.35 -7.31 12.09
CA THR A 152 14.36 -7.78 13.06
C THR A 152 14.16 -6.73 14.14
N GLU A 153 12.94 -6.29 14.34
CA GLU A 153 12.56 -5.26 15.31
C GLU A 153 11.37 -5.71 16.16
N GLN A 154 11.35 -5.25 17.41
CA GLN A 154 10.22 -5.41 18.30
C GLN A 154 9.05 -4.56 17.80
N GLN A 155 7.92 -5.18 17.58
CA GLN A 155 6.69 -4.45 17.21
C GLN A 155 6.17 -3.60 18.37
N LYS A 156 5.57 -2.50 18.04
CA LYS A 156 4.89 -1.59 18.97
C LYS A 156 3.49 -1.28 18.46
N LEU A 157 2.53 -1.23 19.38
CA LEU A 157 1.23 -0.65 19.08
C LEU A 157 1.32 0.87 19.21
N VAL A 158 0.97 1.59 18.16
CA VAL A 158 0.77 3.05 18.19
C VAL A 158 -0.74 3.30 18.19
N TYR A 159 -1.25 3.78 19.31
CA TYR A 159 -2.66 4.11 19.48
C TYR A 159 -2.85 5.61 19.44
N THR A 160 -3.57 6.09 18.45
CA THR A 160 -3.76 7.52 18.21
C THR A 160 -5.23 7.88 18.31
N THR A 161 -5.55 8.91 19.08
CA THR A 161 -6.89 9.50 19.12
C THR A 161 -6.87 10.79 18.31
N VAL A 162 -7.78 10.91 17.36
CA VAL A 162 -7.88 12.07 16.47
C VAL A 162 -9.32 12.58 16.48
N THR A 163 -9.48 13.88 16.71
CA THR A 163 -10.75 14.58 16.54
C THR A 163 -10.81 15.20 15.16
N TYR A 164 -11.86 14.86 14.42
CA TYR A 164 -12.15 15.46 13.14
C TYR A 164 -13.39 16.36 13.26
N THR A 165 -13.30 17.54 12.67
CA THR A 165 -14.39 18.52 12.65
C THR A 165 -14.68 18.92 11.21
N ASN A 166 -15.89 18.63 10.73
CA ASN A 166 -16.37 19.15 9.46
C ASN A 166 -16.65 20.64 9.65
N THR A 167 -16.00 21.48 8.89
CA THR A 167 -16.15 22.96 8.94
C THR A 167 -17.00 23.50 7.79
N SER A 168 -17.59 22.62 6.98
CA SER A 168 -18.55 22.99 5.95
C SER A 168 -19.97 23.16 6.52
N ASP A 169 -20.84 23.80 5.76
CA ASP A 169 -22.27 23.89 6.06
C ASP A 169 -23.07 22.66 5.61
N GLN A 170 -22.38 21.64 5.06
CA GLN A 170 -23.00 20.43 4.53
C GLN A 170 -22.83 19.27 5.51
N GLU A 171 -23.89 18.50 5.70
CA GLU A 171 -23.79 17.22 6.37
C GLU A 171 -23.15 16.22 5.41
N VAL A 172 -22.13 15.50 5.87
CA VAL A 172 -21.37 14.55 5.07
C VAL A 172 -21.27 13.23 5.83
N ASN A 173 -21.58 12.16 5.12
CA ASN A 173 -21.44 10.79 5.59
C ASN A 173 -20.18 10.14 4.96
N HIS A 174 -19.76 9.01 5.53
CA HIS A 174 -18.69 8.17 4.99
C HIS A 174 -17.42 8.96 4.59
N ILE A 175 -16.96 9.85 5.46
CA ILE A 175 -15.73 10.59 5.25
C ILE A 175 -14.58 9.59 5.18
N LEU A 176 -13.76 9.71 4.14
CA LEU A 176 -12.56 8.90 3.98
C LEU A 176 -11.45 9.46 4.88
N TYR A 177 -11.10 8.71 5.90
CA TYR A 177 -9.92 8.95 6.72
C TYR A 177 -8.78 8.11 6.17
N ILE A 178 -7.85 8.76 5.51
CA ILE A 178 -6.63 8.07 5.06
C ILE A 178 -5.55 8.44 6.07
N GLY A 179 -5.18 7.47 6.89
CA GLY A 179 -4.06 7.60 7.82
C GLY A 179 -3.08 6.47 7.59
N SER A 180 -1.81 6.80 7.42
CA SER A 180 -0.74 5.83 7.40
C SER A 180 0.34 6.24 8.40
N LEU A 181 0.94 5.25 9.03
CA LEU A 181 2.09 5.45 9.90
C LEU A 181 3.36 5.30 9.05
N MET A 182 4.14 6.36 8.99
CA MET A 182 5.43 6.36 8.31
C MET A 182 6.54 6.60 9.30
N LYS A 183 7.62 5.84 9.18
CA LYS A 183 8.85 6.06 9.93
C LYS A 183 9.78 6.94 9.10
N LEU A 184 10.05 8.13 9.58
CA LEU A 184 10.97 9.05 8.94
C LEU A 184 12.39 8.79 9.43
N HIS A 185 13.32 8.62 8.51
CA HIS A 185 14.73 8.56 8.76
C HIS A 185 15.36 9.86 8.26
N SER A 186 16.21 10.47 9.10
CA SER A 186 17.12 11.51 8.63
C SER A 186 18.38 10.83 8.10
N ASP A 187 18.72 11.06 6.86
CA ASP A 187 20.01 10.67 6.29
C ASP A 187 21.17 11.46 6.92
#